data_5239da85d322b361886f67cb8fe3a2b7
#
_entry.id   5239da85d322b361886f67cb8fe3a2b7
#
_cell.length_a   1.000
_cell.length_b   1.000
_cell.length_c   1.000
_cell.angle_alpha   90.00
_cell.angle_beta   90.00
_cell.angle_gamma   90.00
#
_symmetry.space_group_name_H-M   'P 1'
#
loop_
_entity.id
_entity.type
_entity.pdbx_description
1 polymer ?
#
loop_
_entity_poly.entity_id
_entity_poly.type
_entity_poly.pdbx_seq_one_letter_code
_entity_poly.pdbx_strand_id
1 'polypeptide(L)'
;MSLFSLEACRKNAGLTLRNAAVYLGISYQTLSKYENDSSDIPMSLLNKIVELYQVDRNSIFLGNKYELISKIKSKRKNISV
;
A
#
# COMPACT_ATOMS: atom_id res chain seq x y z
N MET A 1 4.09 -8.51 -13.60
CA MET A 1 4.03 -7.22 -12.90
C MET A 1 3.91 -7.46 -11.40
N SER A 2 4.77 -6.81 -10.62
CA SER A 2 4.74 -6.94 -9.16
C SER A 2 3.77 -5.95 -8.55
N LEU A 3 3.01 -6.41 -7.55
CA LEU A 3 2.12 -5.54 -6.77
C LEU A 3 2.75 -5.29 -5.40
N PHE A 4 2.67 -4.05 -4.95
CA PHE A 4 3.18 -3.64 -3.65
C PHE A 4 2.05 -3.11 -2.78
N SER A 5 2.09 -3.44 -1.49
CA SER A 5 1.16 -2.84 -0.53
C SER A 5 1.45 -1.35 -0.38
N LEU A 6 0.49 -0.61 0.15
CA LEU A 6 0.71 0.80 0.48
C LEU A 6 1.86 0.97 1.47
N GLU A 7 1.96 0.07 2.46
CA GLU A 7 3.06 0.09 3.42
C GLU A 7 4.41 -0.08 2.74
N ALA A 8 4.53 -1.02 1.81
CA ALA A 8 5.77 -1.24 1.07
C ALA A 8 6.14 -0.02 0.24
N CYS A 9 5.16 0.59 -0.42
CA CYS A 9 5.40 1.80 -1.20
C CYS A 9 5.89 2.95 -0.32
N ARG A 10 5.30 3.11 0.88
CA ARG A 10 5.72 4.12 1.83
C ARG A 10 7.16 3.89 2.29
N LYS A 11 7.49 2.67 2.65
CA LYS A 11 8.84 2.31 3.11
C LYS A 11 9.87 2.49 2.01
N ASN A 12 9.53 2.13 0.79
CA ASN A 12 10.41 2.35 -0.36
C ASN A 12 10.63 3.84 -0.63
N ALA A 13 9.67 4.68 -0.28
CA ALA A 13 9.82 6.14 -0.40
C ALA A 13 10.61 6.74 0.77
N GLY A 14 11.03 5.92 1.74
CA GLY A 14 11.81 6.38 2.89
C GLY A 14 11.02 7.13 3.94
N LEU A 15 9.70 6.93 4.00
CA LEU A 15 8.82 7.67 4.89
C LEU A 15 8.35 6.80 6.04
N THR A 16 8.36 7.38 7.25
CA THR A 16 7.68 6.76 8.39
C THR A 16 6.18 6.95 8.26
N LEU A 17 5.42 6.16 9.01
CA LEU A 17 3.96 6.29 9.01
C LEU A 17 3.53 7.71 9.39
N ARG A 18 4.15 8.28 10.43
CA ARG A 18 3.82 9.63 10.90
C ARG A 18 4.19 10.70 9.87
N ASN A 19 5.36 10.61 9.27
CA ASN A 19 5.79 11.59 8.27
C ASN A 19 4.89 11.55 7.04
N ALA A 20 4.57 10.37 6.55
CA ALA A 20 3.66 10.24 5.42
C ALA A 20 2.28 10.82 5.73
N ALA A 21 1.75 10.54 6.92
CA ALA A 21 0.45 11.07 7.33
C ALA A 21 0.44 12.60 7.33
N VAL A 22 1.51 13.24 7.82
CA VAL A 22 1.64 14.69 7.80
C VAL A 22 1.57 15.22 6.38
N TYR A 23 2.34 14.63 5.46
CA TYR A 23 2.34 15.07 4.06
C TYR A 23 0.98 14.85 3.39
N LEU A 24 0.26 13.80 3.80
CA LEU A 24 -1.04 13.50 3.22
C LEU A 24 -2.18 14.28 3.87
N GLY A 25 -1.92 14.97 4.98
CA GLY A 25 -2.93 15.76 5.69
C GLY A 25 -3.95 14.91 6.44
N ILE A 26 -3.55 13.72 6.89
CA ILE A 26 -4.42 12.81 7.65
C ILE A 26 -3.71 12.37 8.93
N SER A 27 -4.46 11.76 9.86
CA SER A 27 -3.85 11.18 11.05
C SER A 27 -3.10 9.89 10.69
N TYR A 28 -2.07 9.55 11.48
CA TYR A 28 -1.34 8.32 11.24
C TYR A 28 -2.21 7.08 11.49
N GLN A 29 -3.21 7.18 12.37
CA GLN A 29 -4.16 6.10 12.58
C GLN A 29 -4.98 5.84 11.32
N THR A 30 -5.42 6.90 10.64
CA THR A 30 -6.15 6.77 9.38
C THR A 30 -5.28 6.14 8.31
N LEU A 31 -4.04 6.58 8.20
CA LEU A 31 -3.12 5.98 7.22
C LEU A 31 -2.86 4.50 7.54
N SER A 32 -2.66 4.17 8.81
CA SER A 32 -2.48 2.79 9.24
C SER A 32 -3.68 1.91 8.87
N LYS A 33 -4.88 2.45 9.05
CA LYS A 33 -6.12 1.75 8.66
C LYS A 33 -6.10 1.39 7.18
N TYR A 34 -5.73 2.33 6.31
CA TYR A 34 -5.68 2.07 4.88
C TYR A 34 -4.50 1.20 4.48
N GLU A 35 -3.41 1.19 5.25
CA GLU A 35 -2.30 0.26 5.00
C GLU A 35 -2.70 -1.18 5.34
N ASN A 36 -3.60 -1.37 6.31
CA ASN A 36 -4.13 -2.70 6.63
C ASN A 36 -5.19 -3.15 5.60
N ASP A 37 -6.04 -2.25 5.17
CA ASP A 37 -7.08 -2.54 4.20
C ASP A 37 -7.38 -1.27 3.38
N SER A 38 -6.94 -1.27 2.13
CA SER A 38 -7.11 -0.14 1.23
C SER A 38 -8.29 -0.31 0.27
N SER A 39 -9.15 -1.31 0.48
CA SER A 39 -10.28 -1.57 -0.41
C SER A 39 -11.23 -0.39 -0.55
N ASP A 40 -11.40 0.41 0.51
CA ASP A 40 -12.30 1.57 0.53
C ASP A 40 -11.56 2.91 0.49
N ILE A 41 -10.29 2.93 0.09
CA ILE A 41 -9.53 4.16 0.09
C ILE A 41 -10.14 5.20 -0.87
N PRO A 42 -10.34 6.45 -0.42
CA PRO A 42 -10.85 7.50 -1.32
C PRO A 42 -9.88 7.77 -2.46
N MET A 43 -10.43 8.01 -3.66
CA MET A 43 -9.61 8.29 -4.83
C MET A 43 -8.74 9.52 -4.64
N SER A 44 -9.26 10.54 -3.96
CA SER A 44 -8.48 11.76 -3.67
C SER A 44 -7.25 11.47 -2.82
N LEU A 45 -7.38 10.59 -1.85
CA LEU A 45 -6.25 10.18 -1.01
C LEU A 45 -5.27 9.32 -1.80
N LEU A 46 -5.77 8.39 -2.60
CA LEU A 46 -4.92 7.54 -3.43
C LEU A 46 -4.10 8.39 -4.41
N ASN A 47 -4.70 9.42 -5.00
CA ASN A 47 -3.99 10.33 -5.90
C ASN A 47 -2.82 11.03 -5.18
N LYS A 48 -3.04 11.47 -3.95
CA LYS A 48 -1.99 12.09 -3.14
C LYS A 48 -0.87 11.10 -2.81
N ILE A 49 -1.24 9.86 -2.49
CA ILE A 49 -0.27 8.80 -2.18
C ILE A 49 0.61 8.50 -3.39
N VAL A 50 0.00 8.33 -4.55
CA VAL A 50 0.73 8.05 -5.79
C VAL A 50 1.74 9.17 -6.08
N GLU A 51 1.33 10.41 -5.91
CA GLU A 51 2.20 11.57 -6.12
C GLU A 51 3.31 11.65 -5.07
N LEU A 52 2.96 11.49 -3.80
CA LEU A 52 3.93 11.58 -2.71
C LEU A 52 4.98 10.47 -2.77
N TYR A 53 4.54 9.23 -2.97
CA TYR A 53 5.44 8.07 -2.97
C TYR A 53 6.14 7.87 -4.31
N GLN A 54 5.73 8.59 -5.36
CA GLN A 54 6.32 8.46 -6.69
C GLN A 54 6.24 7.03 -7.21
N VAL A 55 5.05 6.43 -7.11
CA VAL A 55 4.81 5.05 -7.53
C VAL A 55 3.80 5.01 -8.67
N ASP A 56 3.84 3.94 -9.46
CA ASP A 56 2.83 3.67 -10.47
C ASP A 56 1.57 3.14 -9.79
N ARG A 57 0.44 3.77 -10.05
CA ARG A 57 -0.86 3.34 -9.53
C ARG A 57 -1.13 1.87 -9.81
N ASN A 58 -0.74 1.40 -10.98
CA ASN A 58 -0.96 0.01 -11.40
C ASN A 58 -0.09 -0.99 -10.64
N SER A 59 0.91 -0.52 -9.91
CA SER A 59 1.77 -1.36 -9.08
C SER A 59 1.29 -1.47 -7.64
N ILE A 60 0.20 -0.81 -7.27
CA ILE A 60 -0.32 -0.81 -5.91
C ILE A 60 -1.43 -1.85 -5.78
N PHE A 61 -1.30 -2.70 -4.77
CA PHE A 61 -2.39 -3.60 -4.39
C PHE A 61 -3.40 -2.85 -3.54
N LEU A 62 -4.65 -2.82 -3.98
CA LEU A 62 -5.76 -2.22 -3.21
C LEU A 62 -6.63 -3.35 -2.66
N GLY A 63 -6.65 -3.48 -1.34
CA GLY A 63 -7.39 -4.52 -0.66
C GLY A 63 -6.82 -4.79 0.70
N ASN A 64 -7.22 -5.89 1.31
CA ASN A 64 -6.69 -6.32 2.60
C ASN A 64 -5.28 -6.87 2.41
N LYS A 65 -4.34 -6.44 3.26
CA LYS A 65 -2.94 -6.87 3.13
C LYS A 65 -2.77 -8.39 3.23
N TYR A 66 -3.65 -9.07 3.94
CA TYR A 66 -3.60 -10.52 4.06
C TYR A 66 -3.97 -11.21 2.75
N GLU A 67 -4.82 -10.59 1.93
CA GLU A 67 -5.12 -11.11 0.59
C GLU A 67 -3.88 -11.09 -0.30
N LEU A 68 -3.10 -10.02 -0.24
CA LEU A 68 -1.85 -9.93 -1.00
C LEU A 68 -0.86 -10.99 -0.56
N ILE A 69 -0.69 -11.19 0.75
CA ILE A 69 0.19 -12.21 1.29
C ILE A 69 -0.27 -13.60 0.84
N SER A 70 -1.56 -13.86 0.89
CA SER A 70 -2.14 -15.14 0.46
C SER A 70 -1.86 -15.40 -1.02
N LYS A 71 -2.01 -14.39 -1.88
CA LYS A 71 -1.70 -14.52 -3.31
C LYS A 71 -0.23 -14.84 -3.55
N ILE A 72 0.67 -14.19 -2.82
CA ILE A 72 2.11 -14.44 -2.92
C ILE A 72 2.42 -15.88 -2.49
N LYS A 73 1.84 -16.34 -1.38
CA LYS A 73 2.04 -17.69 -0.88
C LYS A 73 1.53 -18.74 -1.85
N SER A 74 0.37 -18.49 -2.47
CA SER A 74 -0.18 -19.41 -3.47
C SER A 74 0.74 -19.56 -4.66
N LYS A 75 1.30 -18.46 -5.15
CA LYS A 75 2.27 -18.50 -6.26
C LYS A 75 3.53 -19.27 -5.87
N ARG A 76 4.02 -19.07 -4.65
CA ARG A 76 5.21 -19.79 -4.17
C ARG A 76 4.98 -21.29 -4.07
N LYS A 77 3.80 -21.71 -3.60
CA LYS A 77 3.44 -23.12 -3.55
C LYS A 77 3.49 -23.75 -4.95
N ASN A 78 3.00 -23.04 -5.94
CA ASN A 78 3.01 -23.53 -7.31
C ASN A 78 4.43 -23.66 -7.87
N ILE A 79 5.34 -22.85 -7.42
CA ILE A 79 6.74 -22.88 -7.84
C ILE A 79 7.53 -23.98 -7.13
N SER A 80 7.21 -24.25 -5.86
CA SER A 80 7.98 -25.16 -5.03
C SER A 80 7.63 -26.64 -5.21
N VAL A 81 6.67 -26.93 -6.06
CA VAL A 81 6.32 -28.30 -6.43
C VAL A 81 7.05 -28.71 -7.71
#